data_eff21046cc0506bf00c310a9a4d3698f
#
_entry.id   eff21046cc0506bf00c310a9a4d3698f
#
_cell.length_a   1.000
_cell.length_b   1.000
_cell.length_c   1.000
_cell.angle_alpha   90.00
_cell.angle_beta   90.00
_cell.angle_gamma   90.00
#
_symmetry.space_group_name_H-M   'P 1'
#
loop_
_entity.id
_entity.type
_entity.pdbx_description
1 polymer ?
#
loop_
_entity_poly.entity_id
_entity_poly.type
_entity_poly.pdbx_seq_one_letter_code
_entity_poly.pdbx_strand_id
1 'polypeptide(L)'
;RELLATDYYRKSPHAEKQWVKGRKQAGVDEFLSKQGMQAAINEVFKDVDIYENNISLFTNKFVSPLSRIGTGFYKYYLMDTLQIAGEQCVDLAFTPFNSESFGFNGHLYVTLDSTYFVKRAVFNFPKKINLNFVDYMLLEQEFKRAEDGTRLLDHESITVEFKLTEGQDGIFARRVADYTNYTFTPTAEADKAFAKPERIIEETEALSLSLIHI
;
A
#
# COMPACT_ATOMS: atom_id res chain seq x y z
N ARG A 1 10.29 12.65 3.90
CA ARG A 1 10.92 12.06 2.71
C ARG A 1 9.95 12.16 1.55
N GLU A 2 10.41 12.68 0.42
CA GLU A 2 9.69 12.72 -0.85
C GLU A 2 10.44 11.84 -1.85
N LEU A 3 9.74 11.14 -2.71
CA LEU A 3 10.30 10.26 -3.72
C LEU A 3 9.53 10.42 -5.03
N LEU A 4 10.23 10.65 -6.12
CA LEU A 4 9.72 10.55 -7.47
C LEU A 4 10.38 9.35 -8.14
N ALA A 5 9.59 8.40 -8.61
CA ALA A 5 10.10 7.19 -9.24
C ALA A 5 9.22 6.75 -10.40
N THR A 6 9.78 5.94 -11.30
CA THR A 6 9.03 5.19 -12.29
C THR A 6 9.09 3.71 -11.91
N ASP A 7 7.93 3.09 -11.73
CA ASP A 7 7.82 1.67 -11.42
C ASP A 7 7.59 0.89 -12.71
N TYR A 8 8.35 -0.19 -12.89
CA TYR A 8 8.25 -1.10 -14.02
C TYR A 8 7.85 -2.48 -13.52
N TYR A 9 6.79 -3.00 -14.11
CA TYR A 9 6.30 -4.33 -13.83
C TYR A 9 6.31 -5.21 -15.10
N ARG A 10 6.79 -6.42 -14.99
CA ARG A 10 6.75 -7.43 -16.03
C ARG A 10 6.18 -8.73 -15.48
N LYS A 11 5.12 -9.24 -16.14
CA LYS A 11 4.42 -10.44 -15.70
C LYS A 11 5.20 -11.73 -15.96
N SER A 12 5.89 -11.81 -17.10
CA SER A 12 6.61 -13.03 -17.49
C SER A 12 7.92 -12.71 -18.26
N PRO A 13 9.08 -13.16 -17.75
CA PRO A 13 9.29 -13.62 -16.38
C PRO A 13 8.96 -12.51 -15.40
N HIS A 14 8.40 -12.88 -14.23
CA HIS A 14 8.02 -11.91 -13.22
C HIS A 14 9.21 -11.06 -12.78
N ALA A 15 9.07 -9.75 -12.88
CA ALA A 15 10.07 -8.81 -12.43
C ALA A 15 9.44 -7.45 -12.13
N GLU A 16 9.95 -6.82 -11.07
CA GLU A 16 9.58 -5.47 -10.66
C GLU A 16 10.85 -4.65 -10.51
N LYS A 17 10.82 -3.42 -11.01
CA LYS A 17 11.91 -2.46 -10.88
C LYS A 17 11.34 -1.10 -10.52
N GLN A 18 12.05 -0.38 -9.65
CA GLN A 18 11.75 1.01 -9.33
C GLN A 18 12.94 1.87 -9.74
N TRP A 19 12.71 2.82 -10.63
CA TRP A 19 13.73 3.78 -11.04
C TRP A 19 13.48 5.12 -10.35
N VAL A 20 14.34 5.44 -9.39
CA VAL A 20 14.26 6.68 -8.60
C VAL A 20 14.80 7.84 -9.44
N LYS A 21 13.92 8.79 -9.75
CA LYS A 21 14.21 10.00 -10.54
C LYS A 21 14.58 11.19 -9.65
N GLY A 22 14.05 11.23 -8.43
CA GLY A 22 14.32 12.29 -7.48
C GLY A 22 14.02 11.86 -6.04
N ARG A 23 14.79 12.41 -5.11
CA ARG A 23 14.62 12.15 -3.68
C ARG A 23 14.88 13.43 -2.88
N LYS A 24 14.04 13.68 -1.90
CA LYS A 24 14.25 14.71 -0.88
C LYS A 24 14.05 14.11 0.50
N GLN A 25 14.96 14.40 1.40
CA GLN A 25 14.89 13.98 2.80
C GLN A 25 15.30 15.14 3.70
N ALA A 26 14.56 15.37 4.78
CA ALA A 26 14.86 16.40 5.77
C ALA A 26 14.47 15.91 7.16
N GLY A 27 15.27 16.24 8.18
CA GLY A 27 14.95 16.14 9.59
C GLY A 27 14.79 14.74 10.19
N VAL A 28 15.26 13.67 9.51
CA VAL A 28 14.99 12.28 9.92
C VAL A 28 16.19 11.60 10.59
N ASP A 29 17.39 12.11 10.41
CA ASP A 29 18.64 11.40 10.76
C ASP A 29 18.84 11.19 12.27
N GLU A 30 18.42 12.13 13.10
CA GLU A 30 18.49 11.98 14.56
C GLU A 30 17.49 10.97 15.13
N PHE A 31 16.32 10.83 14.50
CA PHE A 31 15.28 9.88 14.90
C PHE A 31 15.58 8.45 14.46
N LEU A 32 16.21 8.28 13.31
CA LEU A 32 16.51 6.98 12.70
C LEU A 32 17.69 6.26 13.34
N SER A 33 18.48 6.93 14.19
CA SER A 33 19.64 6.32 14.86
C SER A 33 19.29 5.28 15.93
N LYS A 34 18.03 5.18 16.35
CA LYS A 34 17.56 4.15 17.27
C LYS A 34 17.26 2.87 16.46
N GLN A 35 18.05 1.83 16.68
CA GLN A 35 18.05 0.56 15.91
C GLN A 35 16.69 -0.12 15.70
N GLY A 36 15.66 0.10 16.47
CA GLY A 36 14.32 -0.47 16.26
C GLY A 36 13.44 0.36 15.32
N MET A 37 13.66 1.67 15.27
CA MET A 37 12.83 2.63 14.54
C MET A 37 13.00 2.52 13.03
N GLN A 38 14.24 2.31 12.56
CA GLN A 38 14.51 2.15 11.13
C GLN A 38 13.77 0.96 10.52
N ALA A 39 13.74 -0.18 11.21
CA ALA A 39 13.04 -1.37 10.75
C ALA A 39 11.52 -1.12 10.69
N ALA A 40 10.94 -0.47 11.71
CA ALA A 40 9.53 -0.14 11.77
C ALA A 40 9.11 0.84 10.66
N ILE A 41 9.92 1.87 10.43
CA ILE A 41 9.68 2.85 9.36
C ILE A 41 9.79 2.18 7.97
N ASN A 42 10.74 1.30 7.79
CA ASN A 42 10.89 0.57 6.52
C ASN A 42 9.67 -0.29 6.19
N GLU A 43 8.95 -0.81 7.19
CA GLU A 43 7.70 -1.55 6.97
C GLU A 43 6.59 -0.65 6.38
N VAL A 44 6.51 0.63 6.77
CA VAL A 44 5.55 1.61 6.23
C VAL A 44 5.83 1.92 4.75
N PHE A 45 7.07 1.73 4.32
CA PHE A 45 7.49 1.98 2.93
C PHE A 45 7.41 0.76 2.01
N LYS A 46 6.97 -0.40 2.52
CA LYS A 46 6.70 -1.56 1.67
C LYS A 46 5.42 -1.36 0.87
N ASP A 47 5.45 -1.84 -0.35
CA ASP A 47 4.24 -1.90 -1.17
C ASP A 47 3.29 -2.96 -0.61
N VAL A 48 2.01 -2.66 -0.61
CA VAL A 48 0.96 -3.53 -0.11
C VAL A 48 0.02 -3.93 -1.24
N ASP A 49 0.05 -5.20 -1.66
CA ASP A 49 -0.96 -5.74 -2.57
C ASP A 49 -2.08 -6.41 -1.77
N ILE A 50 -3.25 -5.76 -1.72
CA ILE A 50 -4.42 -6.29 -1.02
C ILE A 50 -5.05 -7.52 -1.70
N TYR A 51 -4.65 -7.84 -2.93
CA TYR A 51 -5.12 -9.00 -3.68
C TYR A 51 -4.28 -10.25 -3.47
N GLU A 52 -3.13 -10.15 -2.82
CA GLU A 52 -2.41 -11.32 -2.35
C GLU A 52 -3.22 -12.08 -1.29
N ASN A 53 -3.09 -13.42 -1.27
CA ASN A 53 -3.79 -14.22 -0.25
C ASN A 53 -3.35 -13.86 1.17
N ASN A 54 -2.08 -13.53 1.35
CA ASN A 54 -1.51 -13.11 2.62
C ASN A 54 -0.67 -11.85 2.42
N ILE A 55 -1.02 -10.82 3.13
CA ILE A 55 -0.31 -9.54 3.16
C ILE A 55 0.74 -9.61 4.26
N SER A 56 2.02 -9.41 3.90
CA SER A 56 3.13 -9.43 4.86
C SER A 56 3.36 -8.03 5.44
N LEU A 57 3.06 -7.84 6.73
CA LEU A 57 3.26 -6.59 7.46
C LEU A 57 3.86 -6.87 8.84
N PHE A 58 4.83 -6.07 9.26
CA PHE A 58 5.45 -6.13 10.59
C PHE A 58 5.84 -7.55 11.01
N THR A 59 6.51 -8.29 10.10
CA THR A 59 6.93 -9.68 10.27
C THR A 59 5.82 -10.73 10.37
N ASN A 60 4.55 -10.32 10.31
CA ASN A 60 3.39 -11.20 10.34
C ASN A 60 2.72 -11.30 8.96
N LYS A 61 1.99 -12.39 8.76
CA LYS A 61 1.17 -12.61 7.55
C LYS A 61 -0.30 -12.46 7.90
N PHE A 62 -0.94 -11.49 7.29
CA PHE A 62 -2.36 -11.20 7.45
C PHE A 62 -3.15 -11.78 6.29
N VAL A 63 -4.22 -12.49 6.59
CA VAL A 63 -5.12 -12.97 5.54
C VAL A 63 -5.82 -11.78 4.90
N SER A 64 -5.78 -11.68 3.57
CA SER A 64 -6.52 -10.63 2.86
C SER A 64 -8.02 -10.95 2.83
N PRO A 65 -8.92 -9.95 2.99
CA PRO A 65 -10.35 -10.15 2.76
C PRO A 65 -10.68 -10.50 1.31
N LEU A 66 -9.80 -10.20 0.37
CA LEU A 66 -9.93 -10.55 -1.05
C LEU A 66 -9.32 -11.91 -1.41
N SER A 67 -8.74 -12.61 -0.43
CA SER A 67 -8.13 -13.92 -0.64
C SER A 67 -9.18 -15.01 -0.94
N ARG A 68 -8.72 -16.11 -1.52
CA ARG A 68 -9.57 -17.29 -1.81
C ARG A 68 -10.21 -17.90 -0.55
N ILE A 69 -9.57 -17.73 0.61
CA ILE A 69 -10.08 -18.21 1.91
C ILE A 69 -10.84 -17.11 2.69
N GLY A 70 -10.96 -15.92 2.11
CA GLY A 70 -11.56 -14.76 2.76
C GLY A 70 -12.95 -15.04 3.32
N THR A 71 -13.83 -15.70 2.57
CA THR A 71 -15.18 -16.03 3.02
C THR A 71 -15.24 -17.00 4.20
N GLY A 72 -14.21 -17.81 4.40
CA GLY A 72 -14.07 -18.68 5.58
C GLY A 72 -13.36 -17.99 6.75
N PHE A 73 -12.74 -16.86 6.52
CA PHE A 73 -11.94 -16.15 7.52
C PHE A 73 -12.66 -14.88 8.04
N TYR A 74 -13.46 -14.22 7.19
CA TYR A 74 -14.14 -12.95 7.47
C TYR A 74 -15.65 -13.05 7.44
N LYS A 75 -16.30 -12.23 8.26
CA LYS A 75 -17.71 -11.84 8.12
C LYS A 75 -17.76 -10.60 7.25
N TYR A 76 -18.73 -10.56 6.33
CA TYR A 76 -18.98 -9.42 5.45
C TYR A 76 -20.37 -8.87 5.70
N TYR A 77 -20.49 -7.55 5.69
CA TYR A 77 -21.73 -6.85 5.92
C TYR A 77 -21.95 -5.80 4.84
N LEU A 78 -23.08 -5.88 4.15
CA LEU A 78 -23.51 -4.83 3.24
C LEU A 78 -24.01 -3.65 4.10
N MET A 79 -23.36 -2.52 3.98
CA MET A 79 -23.67 -1.33 4.78
C MET A 79 -24.56 -0.37 4.02
N ASP A 80 -24.07 0.26 2.97
CA ASP A 80 -24.77 1.27 2.20
C ASP A 80 -24.33 1.25 0.75
N THR A 81 -24.99 2.06 -0.08
CA THR A 81 -24.58 2.34 -1.45
C THR A 81 -24.24 3.81 -1.60
N LEU A 82 -23.16 4.10 -2.30
CA LEU A 82 -22.65 5.44 -2.50
C LEU A 82 -22.03 5.59 -3.90
N GLN A 83 -21.76 6.82 -4.28
CA GLN A 83 -21.06 7.09 -5.54
C GLN A 83 -19.59 7.43 -5.28
N ILE A 84 -18.69 6.77 -5.99
CA ILE A 84 -17.25 7.05 -6.00
C ILE A 84 -16.81 7.30 -7.44
N ALA A 85 -16.28 8.49 -7.70
CA ALA A 85 -15.84 8.91 -9.05
C ALA A 85 -16.90 8.66 -10.15
N GLY A 86 -18.20 8.90 -9.82
CA GLY A 86 -19.31 8.73 -10.75
C GLY A 86 -19.83 7.29 -10.94
N GLU A 87 -19.22 6.31 -10.29
CA GLU A 87 -19.69 4.90 -10.30
C GLU A 87 -20.43 4.56 -9.00
N GLN A 88 -21.56 3.86 -9.12
CA GLN A 88 -22.30 3.37 -7.96
C GLN A 88 -21.58 2.20 -7.33
N CYS A 89 -21.28 2.31 -6.04
CA CYS A 89 -20.57 1.31 -5.27
C CYS A 89 -21.39 0.88 -4.05
N VAL A 90 -21.18 -0.34 -3.61
CA VAL A 90 -21.61 -0.82 -2.30
C VAL A 90 -20.45 -0.74 -1.32
N ASP A 91 -20.73 -0.28 -0.12
CA ASP A 91 -19.84 -0.39 1.04
C ASP A 91 -20.00 -1.78 1.66
N LEU A 92 -18.97 -2.59 1.53
CA LEU A 92 -18.88 -3.93 2.09
C LEU A 92 -17.90 -3.91 3.27
N ALA A 93 -18.44 -3.78 4.49
CA ALA A 93 -17.63 -3.88 5.70
C ALA A 93 -17.22 -5.33 5.96
N PHE A 94 -16.03 -5.53 6.50
CA PHE A 94 -15.53 -6.87 6.86
C PHE A 94 -14.80 -6.88 8.20
N THR A 95 -14.84 -8.04 8.88
CA THR A 95 -14.13 -8.29 10.13
C THR A 95 -13.79 -9.78 10.26
N PRO A 96 -12.63 -10.17 10.82
CA PRO A 96 -12.34 -11.57 11.06
C PRO A 96 -13.37 -12.25 11.96
N PHE A 97 -13.64 -13.55 11.75
CA PHE A 97 -14.46 -14.33 12.69
C PHE A 97 -13.86 -14.36 14.09
N ASN A 98 -12.53 -14.42 14.16
CA ASN A 98 -11.77 -14.32 15.41
C ASN A 98 -10.94 -13.02 15.37
N SER A 99 -11.25 -12.09 16.28
CA SER A 99 -10.58 -10.78 16.38
C SER A 99 -9.12 -10.83 16.85
N GLU A 100 -8.62 -11.98 17.27
CA GLU A 100 -7.23 -12.22 17.65
C GLU A 100 -6.41 -12.81 16.49
N SER A 101 -7.05 -13.18 15.37
CA SER A 101 -6.39 -13.69 14.18
C SER A 101 -5.72 -12.57 13.40
N PHE A 102 -4.62 -12.89 12.70
CA PHE A 102 -3.95 -11.97 11.79
C PHE A 102 -4.80 -11.70 10.54
N GLY A 103 -5.71 -10.77 10.69
CA GLY A 103 -6.60 -10.26 9.67
C GLY A 103 -6.85 -8.77 9.88
N PHE A 104 -7.72 -8.20 9.09
CA PHE A 104 -8.06 -6.78 9.11
C PHE A 104 -9.54 -6.57 9.42
N ASN A 105 -9.88 -5.45 10.02
CA ASN A 105 -11.21 -4.85 9.89
C ASN A 105 -11.16 -3.85 8.75
N GLY A 106 -12.30 -3.57 8.12
CA GLY A 106 -12.32 -2.50 7.14
C GLY A 106 -13.52 -2.51 6.22
N HIS A 107 -13.35 -1.80 5.11
CA HIS A 107 -14.36 -1.57 4.11
C HIS A 107 -13.79 -1.80 2.71
N LEU A 108 -14.56 -2.43 1.86
CA LEU A 108 -14.33 -2.54 0.43
C LEU A 108 -15.47 -1.81 -0.29
N TYR A 109 -15.13 -0.85 -1.12
CA TYR A 109 -16.10 -0.13 -1.95
C TYR A 109 -16.09 -0.76 -3.33
N VAL A 110 -17.14 -1.52 -3.63
CA VAL A 110 -17.21 -2.39 -4.82
C VAL A 110 -18.26 -1.88 -5.77
N THR A 111 -17.92 -1.76 -7.07
CA THR A 111 -18.89 -1.31 -8.08
C THR A 111 -20.05 -2.29 -8.21
N LEU A 112 -21.26 -1.75 -8.41
CA LEU A 112 -22.49 -2.53 -8.62
C LEU A 112 -22.73 -2.87 -10.10
N ASP A 113 -21.66 -2.89 -10.88
CA ASP A 113 -21.67 -3.40 -12.24
C ASP A 113 -21.36 -4.92 -12.26
N SER A 114 -21.38 -5.53 -13.44
CA SER A 114 -21.07 -6.96 -13.58
C SER A 114 -19.61 -7.34 -13.31
N THR A 115 -18.73 -6.36 -13.11
CA THR A 115 -17.29 -6.58 -12.88
C THR A 115 -16.91 -6.64 -11.41
N TYR A 116 -17.76 -6.12 -10.51
CA TYR A 116 -17.49 -6.06 -9.06
C TYR A 116 -16.10 -5.49 -8.75
N PHE A 117 -15.77 -4.37 -9.38
CA PHE A 117 -14.47 -3.76 -9.26
C PHE A 117 -14.32 -3.07 -7.89
N VAL A 118 -13.22 -3.31 -7.18
CA VAL A 118 -12.92 -2.60 -5.95
C VAL A 118 -12.36 -1.21 -6.29
N LYS A 119 -13.16 -0.18 -6.04
CA LYS A 119 -12.78 1.24 -6.25
C LYS A 119 -11.89 1.77 -5.15
N ARG A 120 -12.20 1.38 -3.89
CA ARG A 120 -11.48 1.80 -2.71
C ARG A 120 -11.46 0.67 -1.68
N ALA A 121 -10.38 0.58 -0.96
CA ALA A 121 -10.21 -0.33 0.17
C ALA A 121 -9.68 0.43 1.37
N VAL A 122 -10.24 0.16 2.55
CA VAL A 122 -9.83 0.75 3.82
C VAL A 122 -9.62 -0.37 4.82
N PHE A 123 -8.39 -0.57 5.26
CA PHE A 123 -8.00 -1.65 6.18
C PHE A 123 -7.40 -1.09 7.45
N ASN A 124 -7.78 -1.65 8.58
CA ASN A 124 -7.17 -1.38 9.88
C ASN A 124 -7.01 -2.68 10.70
N PHE A 125 -6.17 -2.63 11.71
CA PHE A 125 -5.99 -3.79 12.59
C PHE A 125 -7.15 -3.90 13.60
N PRO A 126 -7.62 -5.15 13.91
CA PRO A 126 -8.48 -5.38 15.05
C PRO A 126 -7.81 -4.94 16.35
N LYS A 127 -8.55 -4.27 17.25
CA LYS A 127 -8.02 -3.75 18.52
C LYS A 127 -7.40 -4.81 19.45
N LYS A 128 -7.76 -6.09 19.26
CA LYS A 128 -7.30 -7.20 20.12
C LYS A 128 -6.04 -7.88 19.58
N ILE A 129 -5.59 -7.53 18.40
CA ILE A 129 -4.38 -8.13 17.85
C ILE A 129 -3.16 -7.53 18.54
N ASN A 130 -2.28 -8.40 19.00
CA ASN A 130 -1.02 -7.95 19.60
C ASN A 130 0.07 -7.93 18.53
N LEU A 131 0.42 -6.73 18.11
CA LEU A 131 1.52 -6.48 17.18
C LEU A 131 2.57 -5.67 17.94
N ASN A 132 3.61 -6.35 18.40
CA ASN A 132 4.71 -5.70 19.10
C ASN A 132 5.04 -4.33 18.47
N PHE A 133 4.96 -3.27 19.27
CA PHE A 133 5.26 -1.88 18.89
C PHE A 133 4.28 -1.19 17.92
N VAL A 134 3.25 -1.85 17.40
CA VAL A 134 2.25 -1.25 16.51
C VAL A 134 0.91 -1.15 17.22
N ASP A 135 0.46 0.06 17.48
CA ASP A 135 -0.81 0.32 18.20
C ASP A 135 -1.97 0.56 17.21
N TYR A 136 -1.66 1.16 16.08
CA TYR A 136 -2.66 1.50 15.07
C TYR A 136 -2.05 1.41 13.67
N MET A 137 -2.88 0.99 12.71
CA MET A 137 -2.59 1.07 11.29
C MET A 137 -3.88 1.36 10.52
N LEU A 138 -3.78 2.28 9.56
CA LEU A 138 -4.79 2.54 8.55
C LEU A 138 -4.12 2.49 7.18
N LEU A 139 -4.59 1.58 6.34
CA LEU A 139 -4.25 1.50 4.92
C LEU A 139 -5.48 1.88 4.11
N GLU A 140 -5.31 2.82 3.21
CA GLU A 140 -6.31 3.21 2.23
C GLU A 140 -5.70 3.08 0.84
N GLN A 141 -6.41 2.41 -0.06
CA GLN A 141 -6.03 2.29 -1.47
C GLN A 141 -7.21 2.62 -2.35
N GLU A 142 -6.97 3.43 -3.37
CA GLU A 142 -7.95 3.75 -4.42
C GLU A 142 -7.45 3.21 -5.76
N PHE A 143 -8.38 2.66 -6.52
CA PHE A 143 -8.07 2.01 -7.79
C PHE A 143 -8.85 2.67 -8.92
N LYS A 144 -8.21 2.74 -10.07
CA LYS A 144 -8.84 3.10 -11.34
C LYS A 144 -8.76 1.93 -12.31
N ARG A 145 -9.65 1.95 -13.28
CA ARG A 145 -9.72 0.97 -14.34
C ARG A 145 -9.11 1.55 -15.61
N ALA A 146 -8.18 0.82 -16.21
CA ALA A 146 -7.68 1.13 -17.53
C ALA A 146 -8.75 0.80 -18.61
N GLU A 147 -8.55 1.26 -19.84
CA GLU A 147 -9.47 1.02 -20.95
C GLU A 147 -9.67 -0.47 -21.25
N ASP A 148 -8.65 -1.28 -21.05
CA ASP A 148 -8.68 -2.74 -21.22
C ASP A 148 -9.28 -3.49 -20.01
N GLY A 149 -9.74 -2.76 -18.98
CA GLY A 149 -10.27 -3.32 -17.74
C GLY A 149 -9.22 -3.63 -16.69
N THR A 150 -7.94 -3.43 -16.96
CA THR A 150 -6.86 -3.66 -15.98
C THR A 150 -7.02 -2.75 -14.77
N ARG A 151 -6.87 -3.34 -13.59
CA ARG A 151 -6.88 -2.59 -12.32
C ARG A 151 -5.55 -1.90 -12.11
N LEU A 152 -5.61 -0.61 -11.83
CA LEU A 152 -4.45 0.23 -11.52
C LEU A 152 -4.63 0.85 -10.14
N LEU A 153 -3.58 0.83 -9.33
CA LEU A 153 -3.54 1.59 -8.08
C LEU A 153 -3.41 3.07 -8.44
N ASP A 154 -4.30 3.91 -7.93
CA ASP A 154 -4.34 5.34 -8.22
C ASP A 154 -3.76 6.15 -7.06
N HIS A 155 -4.19 5.82 -5.86
CA HIS A 155 -3.75 6.46 -4.62
C HIS A 155 -3.55 5.43 -3.53
N GLU A 156 -2.54 5.62 -2.70
CA GLU A 156 -2.33 4.84 -1.49
C GLU A 156 -1.94 5.75 -0.33
N SER A 157 -2.54 5.51 0.84
CA SER A 157 -2.14 6.12 2.10
C SER A 157 -2.02 5.04 3.17
N ILE A 158 -0.87 4.96 3.82
CA ILE A 158 -0.66 4.11 4.99
C ILE A 158 -0.22 4.96 6.17
N THR A 159 -0.94 4.87 7.28
CA THR A 159 -0.63 5.54 8.55
C THR A 159 -0.43 4.47 9.60
N VAL A 160 0.67 4.55 10.35
CA VAL A 160 1.01 3.62 11.43
C VAL A 160 1.40 4.39 12.66
N GLU A 161 0.87 4.00 13.82
CA GLU A 161 1.31 4.47 15.12
C GLU A 161 2.17 3.38 15.79
N PHE A 162 3.39 3.77 16.13
CA PHE A 162 4.33 2.94 16.86
C PHE A 162 4.44 3.39 18.32
N LYS A 163 4.30 2.47 19.25
CA LYS A 163 4.61 2.66 20.67
C LYS A 163 5.76 1.76 21.08
N LEU A 164 6.88 2.36 21.47
CA LEU A 164 8.09 1.63 21.85
C LEU A 164 8.09 1.20 23.30
N THR A 165 7.40 1.94 24.18
CA THR A 165 7.27 1.66 25.61
C THR A 165 5.92 2.16 26.15
N GLU A 166 5.37 1.49 27.16
CA GLU A 166 4.18 1.97 27.85
C GLU A 166 4.44 3.36 28.49
N GLY A 167 3.49 4.28 28.33
CA GLY A 167 3.55 5.63 28.91
C GLY A 167 4.34 6.67 28.13
N GLN A 168 4.87 6.34 26.94
CA GLN A 168 5.45 7.32 26.01
C GLN A 168 4.46 7.68 24.90
N ASP A 169 4.61 8.89 24.34
CA ASP A 169 3.87 9.31 23.17
C ASP A 169 4.18 8.40 21.98
N GLY A 170 3.14 8.02 21.23
CA GLY A 170 3.29 7.23 20.01
C GLY A 170 3.97 8.02 18.89
N ILE A 171 4.67 7.30 18.04
CA ILE A 171 5.28 7.90 16.83
C ILE A 171 4.39 7.55 15.65
N PHE A 172 3.89 8.56 14.95
CA PHE A 172 3.13 8.41 13.74
C PHE A 172 4.05 8.45 12.52
N ALA A 173 3.97 7.40 11.70
CA ALA A 173 4.55 7.39 10.37
C ALA A 173 3.42 7.35 9.34
N ARG A 174 3.49 8.20 8.32
CA ARG A 174 2.54 8.21 7.21
C ARG A 174 3.28 8.20 5.88
N ARG A 175 2.86 7.31 4.99
CA ARG A 175 3.23 7.33 3.57
C ARG A 175 1.98 7.65 2.75
N VAL A 176 2.16 8.51 1.75
CA VAL A 176 1.16 8.76 0.71
C VAL A 176 1.86 8.56 -0.63
N ALA A 177 1.21 7.87 -1.55
CA ALA A 177 1.70 7.65 -2.90
C ALA A 177 0.57 7.86 -3.91
N ASP A 178 0.84 8.65 -4.94
CA ASP A 178 -0.03 8.88 -6.08
C ASP A 178 0.61 8.27 -7.33
N TYR A 179 -0.17 7.48 -8.07
CA TYR A 179 0.29 6.76 -9.25
C TYR A 179 -0.34 7.33 -10.51
N THR A 180 0.50 7.82 -11.40
CA THR A 180 0.06 8.50 -12.63
C THR A 180 0.79 7.96 -13.85
N ASN A 181 0.37 8.37 -15.04
CA ASN A 181 1.08 8.13 -16.32
C ASN A 181 1.33 6.63 -16.61
N TYR A 182 0.33 5.79 -16.38
CA TYR A 182 0.43 4.37 -16.72
C TYR A 182 0.60 4.15 -18.23
N THR A 183 1.52 3.26 -18.60
CA THR A 183 1.70 2.80 -19.97
C THR A 183 1.87 1.29 -20.01
N PHE A 184 1.24 0.64 -21.00
CA PHE A 184 1.32 -0.80 -21.22
C PHE A 184 2.20 -1.16 -22.42
N THR A 185 2.72 -0.14 -23.09
CA THR A 185 3.61 -0.35 -24.23
C THR A 185 5.05 -0.49 -23.73
N PRO A 186 5.80 -1.54 -24.19
CA PRO A 186 7.21 -1.66 -23.89
C PRO A 186 7.98 -0.41 -24.29
N THR A 187 8.86 0.07 -23.43
CA THR A 187 9.70 1.24 -23.68
C THR A 187 11.18 0.87 -23.58
N ALA A 188 12.03 1.56 -24.32
CA ALA A 188 13.49 1.37 -24.21
C ALA A 188 14.01 1.65 -22.78
N GLU A 189 13.32 2.48 -22.02
CA GLU A 189 13.64 2.77 -20.63
C GLU A 189 13.31 1.57 -19.72
N ALA A 190 12.17 0.91 -19.95
CA ALA A 190 11.80 -0.32 -19.27
C ALA A 190 12.82 -1.44 -19.53
N ASP A 191 13.26 -1.60 -20.79
CA ASP A 191 14.28 -2.59 -21.14
C ASP A 191 15.60 -2.33 -20.41
N LYS A 192 16.02 -1.08 -20.31
CA LYS A 192 17.20 -0.67 -19.53
C LYS A 192 17.02 -0.98 -18.03
N ALA A 193 15.83 -0.73 -17.47
CA ALA A 193 15.54 -1.03 -16.08
C ALA A 193 15.60 -2.53 -15.81
N PHE A 194 14.99 -3.36 -16.65
CA PHE A 194 15.01 -4.82 -16.51
C PHE A 194 16.38 -5.47 -16.77
N ALA A 195 17.28 -4.80 -17.50
CA ALA A 195 18.64 -5.26 -17.70
C ALA A 195 19.53 -5.10 -16.45
N LYS A 196 19.15 -4.25 -15.49
CA LYS A 196 19.90 -4.03 -14.26
C LYS A 196 19.57 -5.12 -13.21
N PRO A 197 20.55 -5.60 -12.42
CA PRO A 197 20.32 -6.61 -11.39
C PRO A 197 19.51 -6.04 -10.19
N GLU A 198 19.68 -4.77 -9.87
CA GLU A 198 19.06 -4.13 -8.71
C GLU A 198 17.54 -3.99 -8.89
N ARG A 199 16.77 -4.17 -7.81
CA ARG A 199 15.32 -3.88 -7.80
C ARG A 199 15.07 -2.36 -7.79
N ILE A 200 15.83 -1.61 -6.99
CA ILE A 200 15.78 -0.15 -6.90
C ILE A 200 16.98 0.41 -7.63
N ILE A 201 16.75 1.19 -8.67
CA ILE A 201 17.74 1.83 -9.50
C ILE A 201 17.77 3.31 -9.13
N GLU A 202 18.90 3.81 -8.65
CA GLU A 202 19.09 5.24 -8.38
C GLU A 202 19.83 5.88 -9.54
N GLU A 203 19.31 7.00 -10.05
CA GLU A 203 20.10 7.83 -10.98
C GLU A 203 21.24 8.48 -10.23
N THR A 204 22.45 8.44 -10.82
CA THR A 204 23.67 9.02 -10.24
C THR A 204 23.56 10.55 -10.07
N GLU A 205 22.63 11.18 -10.80
CA GLU A 205 22.27 12.60 -10.72
C GLU A 205 20.79 12.74 -10.35
N ALA A 206 20.33 12.07 -9.28
CA ALA A 206 18.97 12.23 -8.81
C ALA A 206 18.73 13.72 -8.50
N LEU A 207 17.90 14.38 -9.31
CA LEU A 207 17.53 15.78 -9.15
C LEU A 207 17.00 16.00 -7.74
N SER A 208 17.56 16.95 -7.03
CA SER A 208 16.98 17.38 -5.77
C SER A 208 15.57 17.89 -6.07
N LEU A 209 14.54 17.32 -5.42
CA LEU A 209 13.13 17.71 -5.62
C LEU A 209 12.88 19.21 -5.34
N SER A 210 13.85 19.92 -4.74
CA SER A 210 13.80 21.37 -4.58
C SER A 210 13.83 22.15 -5.90
N LEU A 211 14.19 21.51 -7.01
CA LEU A 211 14.20 22.11 -8.37
C LEU A 211 12.96 21.75 -9.20
N ILE A 212 12.12 20.85 -8.69
CA ILE A 212 10.88 20.46 -9.36
C ILE A 212 9.75 21.33 -8.80
N HIS A 213 9.64 22.56 -9.31
CA HIS A 213 8.41 23.31 -9.17
C HIS A 213 7.46 22.84 -10.32
N ILE A 214 6.48 22.04 -9.92
CA ILE A 214 5.32 21.73 -10.77
C ILE A 214 4.25 22.78 -10.52
#